data_8f4162aa2582409dcb354fa09f435e9e
#
_entry.id   8f4162aa2582409dcb354fa09f435e9e
#
_cell.length_a   1.000
_cell.length_b   1.000
_cell.length_c   1.000
_cell.angle_alpha   90.00
_cell.angle_beta   90.00
_cell.angle_gamma   90.00
#
_symmetry.space_group_name_H-M   'P 1'
#
loop_
_entity.id
_entity.type
_entity.pdbx_description
1 polymer ?
#
loop_
_entity_poly.entity_id
_entity_poly.type
_entity_poly.pdbx_seq_one_letter_code
_entity_poly.pdbx_strand_id
1 'polypeptide(L)'
;MQNAYEKFEFEKVTEKLASYTRTEGGKHKALSLRMFDNTIALERELAFTSEMMDILDRFGNLPITVSSDLSKAIDLAKKGGVLGITELERVASDILLQEALRHYFKQVDSSPLLL
;
A
#
# COMPACT_ATOMS: atom_id res chain seq x y z
N MET A 1 22.96 -14.26 -8.21
CA MET A 1 23.19 -12.99 -8.89
C MET A 1 22.20 -12.80 -10.02
N GLN A 2 21.51 -11.71 -10.04
CA GLN A 2 20.46 -11.43 -11.03
C GLN A 2 21.10 -10.92 -12.32
N ASN A 3 20.81 -11.56 -13.47
CA ASN A 3 21.31 -11.07 -14.77
C ASN A 3 20.40 -9.96 -15.31
N ALA A 4 20.85 -9.26 -16.37
CA ALA A 4 20.12 -8.12 -16.93
C ALA A 4 18.74 -8.51 -17.48
N TYR A 5 18.59 -9.72 -18.02
CA TYR A 5 17.32 -10.22 -18.53
C TYR A 5 16.30 -10.48 -17.41
N GLU A 6 16.73 -11.14 -16.34
CA GLU A 6 15.89 -11.40 -15.16
C GLU A 6 15.46 -10.11 -14.50
N LYS A 7 16.36 -9.14 -14.38
CA LYS A 7 16.05 -7.82 -13.85
C LYS A 7 14.98 -7.11 -14.69
N PHE A 8 15.10 -7.14 -16.01
CA PHE A 8 14.15 -6.52 -16.92
C PHE A 8 12.76 -7.17 -16.82
N GLU A 9 12.69 -8.50 -16.77
CA GLU A 9 11.44 -9.22 -16.58
C GLU A 9 10.80 -8.91 -15.22
N PHE A 10 11.59 -8.82 -14.15
CA PHE A 10 11.10 -8.47 -12.84
C PHE A 10 10.56 -7.04 -12.79
N GLU A 11 11.20 -6.09 -13.46
CA GLU A 11 10.70 -4.71 -13.57
C GLU A 11 9.33 -4.67 -14.25
N LYS A 12 9.11 -5.46 -15.28
CA LYS A 12 7.79 -5.58 -15.91
C LYS A 12 6.73 -6.09 -14.94
N VAL A 13 7.07 -7.06 -14.11
CA VAL A 13 6.16 -7.58 -13.07
C VAL A 13 5.81 -6.51 -12.05
N THR A 14 6.80 -5.75 -11.56
CA THR A 14 6.54 -4.68 -10.60
C THR A 14 5.73 -3.54 -11.20
N GLU A 15 5.95 -3.19 -12.46
CA GLU A 15 5.14 -2.20 -13.19
C GLU A 15 3.69 -2.67 -13.32
N LYS A 16 3.49 -3.94 -13.64
CA LYS A 16 2.13 -4.52 -13.73
C LYS A 16 1.45 -4.51 -12.37
N LEU A 17 2.17 -4.88 -11.31
CA LEU A 17 1.67 -4.82 -9.95
C LEU A 17 1.28 -3.39 -9.57
N ALA A 18 2.13 -2.41 -9.89
CA ALA A 18 1.86 -1.00 -9.63
C ALA A 18 0.59 -0.51 -10.33
N SER A 19 0.25 -1.05 -11.50
CA SER A 19 -0.97 -0.70 -12.23
C SER A 19 -2.26 -1.08 -11.50
N TYR A 20 -2.19 -2.02 -10.56
CA TYR A 20 -3.33 -2.45 -9.74
C TYR A 20 -3.47 -1.66 -8.43
N THR A 21 -2.48 -0.85 -8.09
CA THR A 21 -2.53 -0.07 -6.84
C THR A 21 -3.47 1.13 -6.98
N ARG A 22 -4.07 1.54 -5.88
CA ARG A 22 -5.01 2.66 -5.82
C ARG A 22 -4.48 3.86 -5.07
N THR A 23 -3.36 3.71 -4.38
CA THR A 23 -2.73 4.78 -3.61
C THR A 23 -1.33 5.05 -4.12
N GLU A 24 -0.86 6.29 -3.97
CA GLU A 24 0.51 6.63 -4.35
C GLU A 24 1.54 5.86 -3.51
N GLY A 25 1.27 5.68 -2.21
CA GLY A 25 2.12 4.87 -1.34
C GLY A 25 2.21 3.41 -1.79
N GLY A 26 1.08 2.80 -2.17
CA GLY A 26 1.03 1.44 -2.70
C GLY A 26 1.79 1.31 -4.01
N LYS A 27 1.62 2.27 -4.92
CA LYS A 27 2.34 2.31 -6.19
C LYS A 27 3.85 2.38 -5.97
N HIS A 28 4.29 3.27 -5.09
CA HIS A 28 5.69 3.42 -4.76
C HIS A 28 6.28 2.12 -4.18
N LYS A 29 5.57 1.47 -3.28
CA LYS A 29 5.98 0.18 -2.73
C LYS A 29 6.08 -0.90 -3.80
N ALA A 30 5.11 -0.99 -4.70
CA ALA A 30 5.13 -1.97 -5.80
C ALA A 30 6.34 -1.78 -6.71
N LEU A 31 6.63 -0.52 -7.10
CA LEU A 31 7.77 -0.21 -7.97
C LEU A 31 9.12 -0.41 -7.29
N SER A 32 9.19 -0.28 -5.97
CA SER A 32 10.42 -0.46 -5.20
C SER A 32 10.65 -1.89 -4.74
N LEU A 33 9.75 -2.81 -5.06
CA LEU A 33 9.88 -4.21 -4.69
C LEU A 33 11.16 -4.81 -5.29
N ARG A 34 11.85 -5.63 -4.49
CA ARG A 34 13.06 -6.35 -4.90
C ARG A 34 12.82 -7.85 -4.81
N MET A 35 13.56 -8.61 -5.61
CA MET A 35 13.57 -10.06 -5.48
C MET A 35 14.12 -10.47 -4.11
N PHE A 36 13.47 -11.45 -3.50
CA PHE A 36 13.92 -11.99 -2.23
C PHE A 36 15.06 -13.00 -2.47
N ASP A 37 16.14 -12.85 -1.73
CA ASP A 37 17.26 -13.78 -1.72
C ASP A 37 17.23 -14.72 -0.50
N ASN A 38 16.24 -14.54 0.38
CA ASN A 38 16.04 -15.32 1.60
C ASN A 38 14.68 -16.02 1.55
N THR A 39 14.68 -17.34 1.60
CA THR A 39 13.47 -18.16 1.55
C THR A 39 12.51 -17.85 2.69
N ILE A 40 13.00 -17.62 3.89
CA ILE A 40 12.17 -17.34 5.07
C ILE A 40 11.42 -16.01 4.87
N ALA A 41 12.12 -14.98 4.39
CA ALA A 41 11.50 -13.69 4.11
C ALA A 41 10.45 -13.81 3.00
N LEU A 42 10.75 -14.55 1.95
CA LEU A 42 9.81 -14.79 0.85
C LEU A 42 8.55 -15.52 1.33
N GLU A 43 8.71 -16.59 2.08
CA GLU A 43 7.59 -17.37 2.63
C GLU A 43 6.69 -16.50 3.51
N ARG A 44 7.28 -15.64 4.32
CA ARG A 44 6.53 -14.71 5.16
C ARG A 44 5.69 -13.73 4.33
N GLU A 45 6.27 -13.13 3.30
CA GLU A 45 5.55 -12.20 2.41
C GLU A 45 4.44 -12.92 1.63
N LEU A 46 4.69 -14.14 1.17
CA LEU A 46 3.65 -14.95 0.52
C LEU A 46 2.52 -15.30 1.48
N ALA A 47 2.83 -15.56 2.76
CA ALA A 47 1.83 -15.82 3.79
C ALA A 47 0.94 -14.58 4.03
N PHE A 48 1.52 -13.39 4.10
CA PHE A 48 0.75 -12.14 4.18
C PHE A 48 -0.19 -11.97 2.99
N THR A 49 0.30 -12.24 1.79
CA THR A 49 -0.50 -12.13 0.56
C THR A 49 -1.67 -13.13 0.58
N SER A 50 -1.42 -14.37 0.95
CA SER A 50 -2.46 -15.40 1.04
C SER A 50 -3.52 -15.04 2.07
N GLU A 51 -3.11 -14.52 3.22
CA GLU A 51 -4.02 -14.09 4.27
C GLU A 51 -4.89 -12.91 3.81
N MET A 52 -4.30 -11.95 3.11
CA MET A 52 -5.06 -10.84 2.55
C MET A 52 -6.08 -11.28 1.49
N MET A 53 -5.71 -12.24 0.64
CA MET A 53 -6.63 -12.82 -0.33
C MET A 53 -7.83 -13.47 0.35
N ASP A 54 -7.60 -14.23 1.43
CA ASP A 54 -8.66 -14.85 2.22
C ASP A 54 -9.59 -13.81 2.86
N ILE A 55 -9.02 -12.72 3.37
CA ILE A 55 -9.81 -11.62 3.94
C ILE A 55 -10.70 -10.98 2.86
N LEU A 56 -10.15 -10.71 1.68
CA LEU A 56 -10.92 -10.13 0.58
C LEU A 56 -12.05 -11.05 0.12
N ASP A 57 -11.83 -12.36 0.10
CA ASP A 57 -12.86 -13.34 -0.25
C ASP A 57 -13.99 -13.37 0.76
N ARG A 58 -13.67 -13.27 2.05
CA ARG A 58 -14.66 -13.35 3.13
C ARG A 58 -15.40 -12.05 3.41
N PHE A 59 -14.71 -10.92 3.31
CA PHE A 59 -15.24 -9.62 3.74
C PHE A 59 -15.47 -8.63 2.58
N GLY A 60 -15.09 -9.01 1.36
CA GLY A 60 -15.23 -8.14 0.20
C GLY A 60 -14.06 -7.16 0.04
N ASN A 61 -14.19 -6.30 -0.95
CA ASN A 61 -13.14 -5.35 -1.32
C ASN A 61 -12.86 -4.32 -0.22
N LEU A 62 -11.59 -3.90 -0.14
CA LEU A 62 -11.20 -2.80 0.72
C LEU A 62 -11.87 -1.49 0.27
N PRO A 63 -12.31 -0.64 1.21
CA PRO A 63 -12.90 0.67 0.88
C PRO A 63 -11.80 1.70 0.52
N ILE A 64 -10.97 1.38 -0.46
CA ILE A 64 -9.87 2.25 -0.87
C ILE A 64 -10.29 3.09 -2.07
N THR A 65 -10.25 4.40 -1.89
CA THR A 65 -10.35 5.38 -2.96
C THR A 65 -8.95 5.83 -3.36
N VAL A 66 -8.84 6.49 -4.51
CA VAL A 66 -7.56 7.08 -4.93
C VAL A 66 -7.10 8.09 -3.88
N SER A 67 -5.90 7.89 -3.37
CA SER A 67 -5.29 8.77 -2.38
C SER A 67 -4.08 9.46 -3.01
N SER A 68 -3.94 10.75 -2.71
CA SER A 68 -2.81 11.55 -3.18
C SER A 68 -1.63 11.43 -2.23
N ASP A 69 -0.44 11.73 -2.74
CA ASP A 69 0.75 11.82 -1.92
C ASP A 69 0.68 13.08 -1.03
N LEU A 70 0.67 12.87 0.28
CA LEU A 70 0.61 13.94 1.28
C LEU A 70 1.99 14.38 1.80
N SER A 71 3.07 13.83 1.28
CA SER A 71 4.43 14.11 1.77
C SER A 71 4.75 15.59 1.82
N LYS A 72 4.42 16.33 0.76
CA LYS A 72 4.66 17.77 0.68
C LYS A 72 3.84 18.57 1.71
N ALA A 73 2.58 18.20 1.90
CA ALA A 73 1.71 18.85 2.87
C ALA A 73 2.22 18.61 4.30
N ILE A 74 2.64 17.38 4.59
CA ILE A 74 3.21 17.02 5.90
C ILE A 74 4.51 17.79 6.16
N ASP A 75 5.39 17.86 5.19
CA ASP A 75 6.66 18.58 5.31
C ASP A 75 6.42 20.08 5.53
N LEU A 76 5.49 20.67 4.80
CA LEU A 76 5.12 22.08 4.99
C LEU A 76 4.57 22.33 6.39
N ALA A 77 3.69 21.48 6.88
CA ALA A 77 3.13 21.58 8.23
C ALA A 77 4.21 21.44 9.32
N LYS A 78 5.15 20.52 9.15
CA LYS A 78 6.29 20.35 10.07
C LYS A 78 7.16 21.59 10.17
N LYS A 79 7.28 22.36 9.10
CA LYS A 79 8.04 23.60 9.05
C LYS A 79 7.26 24.82 9.56
N GLY A 80 6.04 24.62 10.04
CA GLY A 80 5.17 25.70 10.52
C GLY A 80 4.49 26.48 9.41
N GLY A 81 4.47 25.96 8.18
CA GLY A 81 3.77 26.56 7.07
C GLY A 81 2.26 26.39 7.14
N VAL A 82 1.55 27.16 6.33
CA VAL A 82 0.09 27.14 6.24
C VAL A 82 -0.32 26.28 5.04
N LEU A 83 -1.23 25.32 5.27
CA LEU A 83 -1.80 24.50 4.20
C LEU A 83 -2.94 25.26 3.50
N GLY A 84 -2.98 25.18 2.17
CA GLY A 84 -4.09 25.69 1.38
C GLY A 84 -5.34 24.82 1.49
N ILE A 85 -6.45 25.29 0.92
CA ILE A 85 -7.72 24.55 0.96
C ILE A 85 -7.60 23.20 0.29
N THR A 86 -6.93 23.11 -0.85
CA THR A 86 -6.74 21.86 -1.59
C THR A 86 -5.97 20.81 -0.77
N GLU A 87 -4.91 21.23 -0.09
CA GLU A 87 -4.13 20.35 0.78
C GLU A 87 -4.95 19.88 1.98
N LEU A 88 -5.74 20.76 2.58
CA LEU A 88 -6.62 20.43 3.69
C LEU A 88 -7.71 19.43 3.27
N GLU A 89 -8.29 19.59 2.08
CA GLU A 89 -9.25 18.64 1.53
C GLU A 89 -8.64 17.27 1.31
N ARG A 90 -7.41 17.21 0.81
CA ARG A 90 -6.67 15.94 0.63
C ARG A 90 -6.40 15.26 1.95
N VAL A 91 -5.97 16.00 2.96
CA VAL A 91 -5.75 15.48 4.31
C VAL A 91 -7.05 14.94 4.90
N ALA A 92 -8.14 15.68 4.77
CA ALA A 92 -9.45 15.24 5.26
C ALA A 92 -9.92 13.97 4.57
N SER A 93 -9.76 13.86 3.25
CA SER A 93 -10.10 12.65 2.49
C SER A 93 -9.27 11.45 2.93
N ASP A 94 -7.99 11.66 3.21
CA ASP A 94 -7.11 10.59 3.68
C ASP A 94 -7.50 10.10 5.08
N ILE A 95 -7.87 11.01 5.96
CA ILE A 95 -8.37 10.65 7.31
C ILE A 95 -9.65 9.81 7.20
N LEU A 96 -10.58 10.19 6.33
CA LEU A 96 -11.80 9.42 6.10
C LEU A 96 -11.50 8.03 5.53
N LEU A 97 -10.53 7.92 4.64
CA LEU A 97 -10.06 6.64 4.12
C LEU A 97 -9.49 5.76 5.23
N GLN A 98 -8.66 6.33 6.09
CA GLN A 98 -8.09 5.59 7.23
C GLN A 98 -9.17 5.09 8.18
N GLU A 99 -10.19 5.91 8.46
CA GLU A 99 -11.33 5.49 9.30
C GLU A 99 -12.13 4.35 8.65
N ALA A 100 -12.36 4.41 7.34
CA ALA A 100 -13.06 3.36 6.61
C ALA A 100 -12.27 2.04 6.64
N LEU A 101 -10.95 2.10 6.47
CA LEU A 101 -10.07 0.93 6.57
C LEU A 101 -10.06 0.36 7.98
N ARG A 102 -9.99 1.22 9.00
CA ARG A 102 -10.08 0.78 10.40
C ARG A 102 -11.38 0.04 10.67
N HIS A 103 -12.50 0.57 10.19
CA HIS A 103 -13.80 -0.06 10.34
C HIS A 103 -13.86 -1.41 9.62
N TYR A 104 -13.34 -1.50 8.42
CA TYR A 104 -13.25 -2.75 7.66
C TYR A 104 -12.48 -3.82 8.45
N PHE A 105 -11.30 -3.49 8.94
CA PHE A 105 -10.46 -4.45 9.65
C PHE A 105 -10.99 -4.84 11.04
N LYS A 106 -11.85 -4.04 11.63
CA LYS A 106 -12.54 -4.43 12.86
C LYS A 106 -13.50 -5.62 12.66
N GLN A 107 -13.97 -5.83 11.44
CA GLN A 107 -14.84 -6.96 11.09
C GLN A 107 -14.02 -8.24 10.85
N VAL A 108 -12.73 -8.13 10.70
CA VAL A 108 -11.83 -9.25 10.47
C VAL A 108 -11.42 -9.83 11.81
N ASP A 109 -11.92 -11.01 12.15
CA ASP A 109 -11.50 -11.73 13.35
C ASP A 109 -10.05 -12.13 13.24
N SER A 110 -9.23 -11.54 14.07
CA SER A 110 -7.81 -11.82 14.30
C SER A 110 -7.06 -12.51 13.14
N SER A 111 -6.44 -11.70 12.34
CA SER A 111 -5.41 -12.15 11.41
C SER A 111 -4.05 -11.93 12.08
N PRO A 112 -3.40 -12.98 12.60
CA PRO A 112 -2.16 -12.82 13.38
C PRO A 112 -0.99 -12.31 12.55
N LEU A 113 -1.08 -12.37 11.23
CA LEU A 113 -0.01 -11.90 10.33
C LEU A 113 -0.20 -10.45 9.91
N LEU A 114 -1.45 -9.96 9.83
CA LEU A 114 -1.78 -8.62 9.33
C LEU A 114 -2.16 -7.63 10.44
N LEU A 115 -2.51 -8.12 11.59
CA LEU A 115 -2.82 -7.36 12.79
C LEU A 115 -1.69 -7.51 13.81
#